data_86f06b6295649ff99276319a25f296c3
#
_entry.id   86f06b6295649ff99276319a25f296c3
#
_cell.length_a   1.000
_cell.length_b   1.000
_cell.length_c   1.000
_cell.angle_alpha   90.00
_cell.angle_beta   90.00
_cell.angle_gamma   90.00
#
_symmetry.space_group_name_H-M   'P 1'
#
loop_
_entity.id
_entity.type
_entity.pdbx_description
1 polymer ?
#
loop_
_entity_poly.entity_id
_entity_poly.type
_entity_poly.pdbx_seq_one_letter_code
_entity_poly.pdbx_strand_id
1 'polypeptide(L)'
;WGFRTPKGRTHPISHPTLISMLAWDRVRAKPGIERVEGRVVHFVDGTSEEIDTIIACTGYLTALPFLPEGTSPVRESYLHLYNRVVSPLLPNLFFIGFFDVTGGSNIRMMDDQAEYIAAIVAGAIKLPAPAAM
;
A
#
# COMPACT_ATOMS: atom_id res chain seq x y z
N TRP A 1 1.99 -4.02 -24.66
CA TRP A 1 0.90 -4.47 -23.78
C TRP A 1 0.27 -3.34 -22.94
N GLY A 2 0.75 -2.11 -23.02
CA GLY A 2 0.13 -0.93 -22.42
C GLY A 2 0.22 -0.81 -20.89
N PHE A 3 1.05 -1.60 -20.23
CA PHE A 3 1.27 -1.47 -18.79
C PHE A 3 1.94 -0.14 -18.44
N ARG A 4 1.44 0.53 -17.40
CA ARG A 4 2.05 1.75 -16.89
C ARG A 4 3.35 1.42 -16.16
N THR A 5 4.38 2.23 -16.37
CA THR A 5 5.61 2.14 -15.56
C THR A 5 5.28 2.46 -14.11
N PRO A 6 5.70 1.63 -13.14
CA PRO A 6 5.51 1.92 -11.72
C PRO A 6 6.16 3.25 -11.34
N LYS A 7 5.41 4.11 -10.66
CA LYS A 7 5.92 5.41 -10.18
C LYS A 7 6.14 5.34 -8.66
N GLY A 8 7.35 5.02 -8.27
CA GLY A 8 7.91 5.25 -6.94
C GLY A 8 7.31 4.50 -5.74
N ARG A 9 6.02 4.55 -5.51
CA ARG A 9 5.35 3.99 -4.32
C ARG A 9 4.65 2.64 -4.54
N THR A 10 4.90 2.01 -5.67
CA THR A 10 4.29 0.72 -5.99
C THR A 10 5.22 -0.39 -5.58
N HIS A 11 4.76 -1.29 -4.72
CA HIS A 11 5.52 -2.49 -4.37
C HIS A 11 5.72 -3.35 -5.63
N PRO A 12 6.95 -3.68 -6.02
CA PRO A 12 7.18 -4.51 -7.19
C PRO A 12 6.72 -5.93 -6.92
N ILE A 13 5.85 -6.43 -7.78
CA ILE A 13 5.43 -7.83 -7.76
C ILE A 13 6.27 -8.59 -8.77
N SER A 14 7.05 -9.55 -8.29
CA SER A 14 7.80 -10.46 -9.16
C SER A 14 6.88 -11.61 -9.58
N HIS A 15 6.53 -11.65 -10.86
CA HIS A 15 5.73 -12.73 -11.43
C HIS A 15 6.44 -13.31 -12.65
N PRO A 16 7.14 -14.44 -12.51
CA PRO A 16 8.04 -14.95 -13.55
C PRO A 16 7.31 -15.43 -14.81
N THR A 17 6.02 -15.79 -14.71
CA THR A 17 5.27 -16.39 -15.82
C THR A 17 4.35 -15.42 -16.54
N LEU A 18 4.10 -14.21 -16.04
CA LEU A 18 3.17 -13.27 -16.66
C LEU A 18 3.53 -12.93 -18.12
N ILE A 19 4.81 -12.65 -18.37
CA ILE A 19 5.31 -12.33 -19.72
C ILE A 19 5.04 -13.48 -20.68
N SER A 20 5.30 -14.72 -20.27
CA SER A 20 5.04 -15.91 -21.08
C SER A 20 3.55 -16.10 -21.34
N MET A 21 2.69 -15.89 -20.34
CA MET A 21 1.24 -16.00 -20.51
C MET A 21 0.70 -14.97 -21.49
N LEU A 22 1.22 -13.74 -21.47
CA LEU A 22 0.88 -12.70 -22.45
C LEU A 22 1.39 -13.05 -23.86
N ALA A 23 2.63 -13.56 -23.96
CA ALA A 23 3.22 -13.94 -25.24
C ALA A 23 2.49 -15.13 -25.91
N TRP A 24 1.91 -16.03 -25.11
CA TRP A 24 1.15 -17.18 -25.59
C TRP A 24 -0.36 -16.92 -25.69
N ASP A 25 -0.79 -15.68 -25.58
CA ASP A 25 -2.20 -15.23 -25.63
C ASP A 25 -3.14 -15.95 -24.64
N ARG A 26 -2.57 -16.43 -23.52
CA ARG A 26 -3.33 -17.03 -22.42
C ARG A 26 -3.89 -15.99 -21.46
N VAL A 27 -3.31 -14.80 -21.48
CA VAL A 27 -3.76 -13.60 -20.76
C VAL A 27 -3.74 -12.45 -21.75
N ARG A 28 -4.82 -11.71 -21.83
CA ARG A 28 -4.90 -10.49 -22.65
C ARG A 28 -4.96 -9.26 -21.73
N ALA A 29 -4.05 -8.32 -21.94
CA ALA A 29 -4.11 -7.03 -21.29
C ALA A 29 -5.24 -6.20 -21.86
N LYS A 30 -6.05 -5.61 -20.99
CA LYS A 30 -7.12 -4.69 -21.35
C LYS A 30 -6.87 -3.33 -20.70
N PRO A 31 -7.34 -2.23 -21.29
CA PRO A 31 -7.31 -0.93 -20.65
C PRO A 31 -8.28 -0.88 -19.47
N GLY A 32 -8.37 0.27 -18.80
CA GLY A 32 -9.27 0.45 -17.67
C GLY A 32 -10.73 0.16 -18.04
N ILE A 33 -11.48 -0.38 -17.06
CA ILE A 33 -12.92 -0.56 -17.18
C ILE A 33 -13.57 0.81 -17.08
N GLU A 34 -14.46 1.13 -18.03
CA GLU A 34 -15.26 2.33 -18.02
C GLU A 34 -16.59 2.12 -17.29
N ARG A 35 -17.32 1.05 -17.67
CA ARG A 35 -18.58 0.66 -17.04
C ARG A 35 -18.87 -0.83 -17.25
N VAL A 36 -19.82 -1.34 -16.48
CA VAL A 36 -20.30 -2.72 -16.59
C VAL A 36 -21.82 -2.70 -16.77
N GLU A 37 -22.32 -3.41 -17.78
CA GLU A 37 -23.75 -3.55 -18.08
C GLU A 37 -24.11 -5.03 -18.14
N GLY A 38 -24.72 -5.56 -17.08
CA GLY A 38 -24.96 -6.99 -16.97
C GLY A 38 -23.66 -7.78 -16.97
N ARG A 39 -23.43 -8.57 -18.02
CA ARG A 39 -22.18 -9.34 -18.22
C ARG A 39 -21.20 -8.65 -19.18
N VAL A 40 -21.59 -7.53 -19.76
CA VAL A 40 -20.75 -6.82 -20.73
C VAL A 40 -19.91 -5.77 -20.00
N VAL A 41 -18.60 -5.88 -20.12
CA VAL A 41 -17.62 -4.92 -19.61
C VAL A 41 -17.18 -4.03 -20.77
N HIS A 42 -17.32 -2.72 -20.59
CA HIS A 42 -16.87 -1.68 -21.53
C HIS A 42 -15.56 -1.10 -21.05
N PHE A 43 -14.61 -0.96 -21.96
CA PHE A 43 -13.28 -0.43 -21.66
C PHE A 43 -13.11 0.99 -22.17
N VAL A 44 -12.19 1.75 -21.57
CA VAL A 44 -11.94 3.16 -21.91
C VAL A 44 -11.43 3.40 -23.33
N ASP A 45 -11.05 2.36 -24.06
CA ASP A 45 -10.68 2.40 -25.48
C ASP A 45 -11.87 2.21 -26.42
N GLY A 46 -13.10 2.10 -25.89
CA GLY A 46 -14.33 1.88 -26.62
C GLY A 46 -14.61 0.41 -26.97
N THR A 47 -13.73 -0.52 -26.62
CA THR A 47 -13.99 -1.96 -26.80
C THR A 47 -14.88 -2.51 -25.68
N SER A 48 -15.51 -3.66 -25.93
CA SER A 48 -16.30 -4.36 -24.91
C SER A 48 -16.15 -5.86 -25.05
N GLU A 49 -16.27 -6.57 -23.91
CA GLU A 49 -16.26 -8.03 -23.87
C GLU A 49 -17.30 -8.54 -22.85
N GLU A 50 -17.84 -9.72 -23.13
CA GLU A 50 -18.67 -10.45 -22.19
C GLU A 50 -17.78 -11.18 -21.19
N ILE A 51 -17.98 -10.92 -19.90
CA ILE A 51 -17.15 -11.43 -18.78
C ILE A 51 -18.04 -12.11 -17.74
N ASP A 52 -17.67 -13.31 -17.35
CA ASP A 52 -18.38 -14.07 -16.32
C ASP A 52 -18.03 -13.64 -14.90
N THR A 53 -16.77 -13.31 -14.66
CA THR A 53 -16.26 -13.04 -13.31
C THR A 53 -15.25 -11.90 -13.35
N ILE A 54 -15.40 -10.93 -12.45
CA ILE A 54 -14.44 -9.86 -12.21
C ILE A 54 -13.83 -10.05 -10.81
N ILE A 55 -12.50 -10.12 -10.76
CA ILE A 55 -11.76 -10.18 -9.50
C ILE A 55 -11.10 -8.83 -9.27
N ALA A 56 -11.57 -8.09 -8.25
CA ALA A 56 -11.07 -6.77 -7.91
C ALA A 56 -9.79 -6.88 -7.07
N CYS A 57 -8.63 -6.77 -7.71
CA CYS A 57 -7.31 -6.74 -7.07
C CYS A 57 -6.77 -5.30 -7.04
N THR A 58 -7.58 -4.35 -6.56
CA THR A 58 -7.32 -2.90 -6.64
C THR A 58 -6.48 -2.35 -5.48
N GLY A 59 -6.02 -3.22 -4.57
CA GLY A 59 -5.27 -2.83 -3.38
C GLY A 59 -6.17 -2.45 -2.20
N TYR A 60 -5.57 -1.78 -1.22
CA TYR A 60 -6.22 -1.43 0.03
C TYR A 60 -6.13 0.06 0.30
N LEU A 61 -7.13 0.59 0.98
CA LEU A 61 -7.08 1.91 1.58
C LEU A 61 -6.70 1.76 3.05
N THR A 62 -5.67 2.47 3.47
CA THR A 62 -5.30 2.50 4.88
C THR A 62 -6.33 3.32 5.65
N ALA A 63 -6.98 2.71 6.63
CA ALA A 63 -7.93 3.37 7.51
C ALA A 63 -7.72 2.89 8.95
N LEU A 64 -7.86 3.80 9.91
CA LEU A 64 -7.71 3.54 11.35
C LEU A 64 -8.97 4.02 12.09
N PRO A 65 -10.11 3.34 11.90
CA PRO A 65 -11.41 3.82 12.38
C PRO A 65 -11.54 3.80 13.92
N PHE A 66 -10.61 3.14 14.61
CA PHE A 66 -10.54 3.09 16.07
C PHE A 66 -9.88 4.32 16.71
N LEU A 67 -9.26 5.20 15.90
CA LEU A 67 -8.65 6.43 16.40
C LEU A 67 -9.69 7.55 16.49
N PRO A 68 -9.58 8.43 17.49
CA PRO A 68 -10.40 9.63 17.58
C PRO A 68 -10.29 10.49 16.31
N GLU A 69 -11.36 11.18 15.96
CA GLU A 69 -11.39 12.08 14.81
C GLU A 69 -10.26 13.13 14.91
N GLY A 70 -9.59 13.41 13.81
CA GLY A 70 -8.49 14.37 13.73
C GLY A 70 -7.15 13.85 14.28
N THR A 71 -7.08 12.63 14.85
CA THR A 71 -5.83 12.07 15.38
C THR A 71 -5.18 11.01 14.49
N SER A 72 -5.83 10.65 13.40
CA SER A 72 -5.30 9.68 12.44
C SER A 72 -4.08 10.26 11.69
N PRO A 73 -2.94 9.56 11.68
CA PRO A 73 -1.78 9.96 10.90
C PRO A 73 -1.89 9.55 9.41
N VAL A 74 -3.05 9.07 8.96
CA VAL A 74 -3.27 8.65 7.57
C VAL A 74 -3.59 9.86 6.71
N ARG A 75 -2.82 10.06 5.63
CA ARG A 75 -3.06 11.05 4.57
C ARG A 75 -2.85 10.40 3.23
N GLU A 76 -3.76 10.59 2.29
CA GLU A 76 -3.69 9.99 0.95
C GLU A 76 -3.40 8.48 0.96
N SER A 77 -4.03 7.74 1.89
CA SER A 77 -3.84 6.30 2.11
C SER A 77 -2.46 5.86 2.62
N TYR A 78 -1.64 6.80 3.12
CA TYR A 78 -0.34 6.51 3.73
C TYR A 78 -0.30 6.95 5.19
N LEU A 79 0.47 6.22 6.01
CA LEU A 79 0.76 6.64 7.38
C LEU A 79 1.96 7.60 7.38
N HIS A 80 1.72 8.81 7.88
CA HIS A 80 2.74 9.82 8.13
C HIS A 80 3.21 9.68 9.57
N LEU A 81 4.32 8.98 9.76
CA LEU A 81 4.88 8.66 11.05
C LEU A 81 6.31 9.20 11.15
N TYR A 82 6.67 9.71 12.31
CA TYR A 82 8.06 10.05 12.62
C TYR A 82 8.88 8.77 12.72
N ASN A 83 10.01 8.70 12.03
CA ASN A 83 10.83 7.50 11.86
C ASN A 83 10.03 6.25 11.49
N ARG A 84 8.89 6.41 10.81
CA ARG A 84 7.97 5.32 10.40
C ARG A 84 7.38 4.52 11.57
N VAL A 85 7.39 5.05 12.77
CA VAL A 85 6.97 4.35 13.98
C VAL A 85 6.06 5.20 14.85
N VAL A 86 6.41 6.47 15.11
CA VAL A 86 5.70 7.31 16.08
C VAL A 86 4.66 8.18 15.42
N SER A 87 3.44 8.20 15.97
CA SER A 87 2.41 9.16 15.54
C SER A 87 2.81 10.58 15.98
N PRO A 88 2.93 11.55 15.05
CA PRO A 88 3.21 12.93 15.43
C PRO A 88 2.03 13.61 16.13
N LEU A 89 0.81 13.09 15.95
CA LEU A 89 -0.42 13.62 16.57
C LEU A 89 -0.68 13.02 17.96
N LEU A 90 -0.23 11.79 18.18
CA LEU A 90 -0.33 11.04 19.43
C LEU A 90 1.03 10.42 19.76
N PRO A 91 1.95 11.15 20.43
CA PRO A 91 3.33 10.68 20.61
C PRO A 91 3.48 9.39 21.45
N ASN A 92 2.43 8.96 22.12
CA ASN A 92 2.38 7.68 22.86
C ASN A 92 1.81 6.53 22.03
N LEU A 93 1.48 6.79 20.75
CA LEU A 93 0.97 5.78 19.83
C LEU A 93 2.07 5.41 18.83
N PHE A 94 2.39 4.13 18.78
CA PHE A 94 3.41 3.55 17.94
C PHE A 94 2.80 2.59 16.93
N PHE A 95 3.43 2.49 15.77
CA PHE A 95 3.03 1.60 14.68
C PHE A 95 4.21 0.72 14.29
N ILE A 96 3.97 -0.58 14.15
CA ILE A 96 4.96 -1.56 13.69
C ILE A 96 4.45 -2.20 12.40
N GLY A 97 5.33 -2.39 11.43
CA GLY A 97 5.02 -3.12 10.20
C GLY A 97 4.36 -2.30 9.11
N PHE A 98 4.11 -1.00 9.31
CA PHE A 98 3.56 -0.11 8.28
C PHE A 98 4.69 0.51 7.43
N PHE A 99 5.29 -0.32 6.59
CA PHE A 99 6.33 0.10 5.65
C PHE A 99 6.29 -0.74 4.37
N ASP A 100 6.68 -0.12 3.27
CA ASP A 100 6.94 -0.83 2.01
C ASP A 100 8.44 -1.10 1.89
N VAL A 101 8.82 -2.37 1.88
CA VAL A 101 10.20 -2.78 1.65
C VAL A 101 10.32 -3.51 0.33
N THR A 102 11.25 -3.07 -0.47
CA THR A 102 11.59 -3.69 -1.76
C THR A 102 12.67 -4.76 -1.65
N GLY A 103 13.18 -4.99 -0.44
CA GLY A 103 14.20 -6.00 -0.16
C GLY A 103 14.43 -6.17 1.34
N GLY A 104 14.87 -7.33 1.73
CA GLY A 104 15.13 -7.68 3.12
C GLY A 104 13.96 -8.38 3.82
N SER A 105 14.11 -8.67 5.08
CA SER A 105 13.10 -9.33 5.91
C SER A 105 12.20 -8.30 6.60
N ASN A 106 10.90 -8.37 6.34
CA ASN A 106 9.91 -7.54 7.04
C ASN A 106 9.95 -7.78 8.55
N ILE A 107 10.17 -9.04 8.98
CA ILE A 107 10.25 -9.42 10.39
C ILE A 107 11.45 -8.72 11.05
N ARG A 108 12.61 -8.70 10.39
CA ARG A 108 13.79 -8.01 10.93
C ARG A 108 13.56 -6.52 11.11
N MET A 109 12.89 -5.88 10.16
CA MET A 109 12.56 -4.45 10.28
C MET A 109 11.55 -4.17 11.39
N MET A 110 10.60 -5.09 11.62
CA MET A 110 9.68 -4.97 12.77
C MET A 110 10.42 -5.13 14.11
N ASP A 111 11.42 -5.99 14.16
CA ASP A 111 12.28 -6.18 15.33
C ASP A 111 13.07 -4.90 15.64
N ASP A 112 13.73 -4.32 14.63
CA ASP A 112 14.43 -3.03 14.75
C ASP A 112 13.46 -1.90 15.19
N GLN A 113 12.21 -1.88 14.69
CA GLN A 113 11.17 -0.93 15.14
C GLN A 113 10.78 -1.17 16.61
N ALA A 114 10.66 -2.42 17.03
CA ALA A 114 10.32 -2.77 18.42
C ALA A 114 11.43 -2.35 19.40
N GLU A 115 12.70 -2.57 19.04
CA GLU A 115 13.85 -2.10 19.82
C GLU A 115 13.86 -0.57 19.96
N TYR A 116 13.58 0.15 18.87
CA TYR A 116 13.48 1.60 18.87
C TYR A 116 12.36 2.09 19.80
N ILE A 117 11.17 1.47 19.75
CA ILE A 117 10.05 1.79 20.65
C ILE A 117 10.43 1.52 22.10
N ALA A 118 11.04 0.38 22.38
CA ALA A 118 11.47 0.03 23.73
C ALA A 118 12.45 1.07 24.30
N ALA A 119 13.39 1.55 23.49
CA ALA A 119 14.32 2.60 23.88
C ALA A 119 13.63 3.96 24.17
N ILE A 120 12.58 4.30 23.41
CA ILE A 120 11.76 5.50 23.66
C ILE A 120 11.01 5.34 24.98
N VAL A 121 10.33 4.21 25.19
CA VAL A 121 9.53 3.95 26.40
C VAL A 121 10.42 3.90 27.65
N ALA A 122 11.63 3.37 27.53
CA ALA A 122 12.62 3.36 28.61
C ALA A 122 13.27 4.75 28.87
N GLY A 123 12.98 5.76 28.06
CA GLY A 123 13.55 7.09 28.16
C GLY A 123 15.00 7.22 27.69
N ALA A 124 15.55 6.17 27.06
CA ALA A 124 16.88 6.19 26.47
C ALA A 124 16.95 7.07 25.21
N ILE A 125 15.83 7.18 24.50
CA ILE A 125 15.67 8.06 23.34
C ILE A 125 14.59 9.10 23.67
N LYS A 126 14.94 10.37 23.49
CA LYS A 126 13.98 11.49 23.62
C LYS A 126 13.42 11.84 22.26
N LEU A 127 12.11 11.82 22.16
CA LEU A 127 11.41 12.29 20.95
C LEU A 127 11.49 13.81 20.85
N PRO A 128 11.58 14.37 19.64
CA PRO A 128 11.42 15.80 19.43
C PRO A 128 10.00 16.26 19.79
N ALA A 129 9.79 17.57 19.88
CA ALA A 129 8.43 18.09 20.07
C ALA A 129 7.53 17.70 18.87
N PRO A 130 6.22 17.47 19.06
CA PRO A 130 5.30 17.07 17.99
C PRO A 130 5.36 17.96 16.74
N ALA A 131 5.56 19.25 16.90
CA ALA A 131 5.69 20.18 15.76
C ALA A 131 6.98 19.98 14.93
N ALA A 132 7.95 19.21 15.43
CA ALA A 132 9.20 18.90 14.74
C ALA A 132 9.24 17.42 14.23
N MET A 133 8.16 16.66 14.39
CA MET A 133 7.96 15.33 13.83
C MET A 133 7.26 15.42 12.46
#